data_b66dbd9b7fc4d71860c390f169906f3c
#
_entry.id   b66dbd9b7fc4d71860c390f169906f3c
#
_cell.length_a   1.000
_cell.length_b   1.000
_cell.length_c   1.000
_cell.angle_alpha   90.00
_cell.angle_beta   90.00
_cell.angle_gamma   90.00
#
_symmetry.space_group_name_H-M   'P 1'
#
loop_
_entity.id
_entity.type
_entity.pdbx_description
1 polymer ?
#
loop_
_entity_poly.entity_id
_entity_poly.type
_entity_poly.pdbx_seq_one_letter_code
_entity_poly.pdbx_strand_id
1 'polypeptide(L)'
;MDDKEVEIEYLKKIDLVHKYNKHYYDKDKPIVSDQIFDSLKKDIIELENKFKFLKNKNSPTKTVGFKPSKNFEKIKHRVPMLSLGNAFNEEDLKNFEKKIFNFLSLKKINVIDYSAEPKIDGISASLIYVNGKFTKGLSRGDGTEGENITQNLKTISDIPQEINAKNFPNEIDIRGEVFIENNDFKKISEKFANPRNAASGSLRQKDPNITAKIPLKFIAYTYGHAKEMKIYNQTDFLKNLKVWGFKINPFNRRISGVENLMLNHKNLETKRKEIAFDIDGVVYKVNDFSLQKRLGFAANAPRWAIAHKFSANSSISEIMNIEIQIGRTGALTPVAKIKPVNIGGVIVSNATLHNEDEIIRKDIRIGDTVTVERAGDVIPHVVSVDIKKRNKNSKKFIFPITCPSCGNKTVKDYNETTKKQDAVRRCISEGYECEKIAIEKIKHFVSKEAFNIDG
;
A
#
# COMPACT_ATOMS: atom_id res chain seq x y z
N MET A 1 8.59 -13.89 -27.36
CA MET A 1 7.19 -13.96 -26.92
C MET A 1 6.34 -13.46 -28.07
N ASP A 2 5.36 -14.25 -28.48
CA ASP A 2 4.34 -13.83 -29.46
C ASP A 2 3.47 -12.73 -28.83
N ASP A 3 2.94 -11.79 -29.64
CA ASP A 3 2.11 -10.67 -29.18
C ASP A 3 0.92 -11.14 -28.35
N LYS A 4 0.34 -12.30 -28.68
CA LYS A 4 -0.74 -12.93 -27.89
C LYS A 4 -0.28 -13.40 -26.50
N GLU A 5 0.94 -13.93 -26.37
CA GLU A 5 1.49 -14.34 -25.06
C GLU A 5 1.72 -13.14 -24.17
N VAL A 6 2.21 -12.03 -24.74
CA VAL A 6 2.44 -10.77 -24.04
C VAL A 6 1.11 -10.19 -23.54
N GLU A 7 0.07 -10.19 -24.37
CA GLU A 7 -1.26 -9.69 -24.00
C GLU A 7 -1.88 -10.52 -22.88
N ILE A 8 -1.75 -11.83 -22.93
CA ILE A 8 -2.25 -12.74 -21.88
C ILE A 8 -1.52 -12.49 -20.53
N GLU A 9 -0.20 -12.34 -20.57
CA GLU A 9 0.58 -12.04 -19.36
C GLU A 9 0.17 -10.69 -18.77
N TYR A 10 0.00 -9.68 -19.62
CA TYR A 10 -0.46 -8.35 -19.25
C TYR A 10 -1.84 -8.38 -18.58
N LEU A 11 -2.82 -9.07 -19.17
CA LEU A 11 -4.17 -9.19 -18.61
C LEU A 11 -4.17 -9.92 -17.25
N LYS A 12 -3.37 -10.96 -17.10
CA LYS A 12 -3.21 -11.66 -15.81
C LYS A 12 -2.65 -10.73 -14.73
N LYS A 13 -1.64 -9.93 -15.07
CA LYS A 13 -1.06 -8.97 -14.12
C LYS A 13 -2.10 -7.90 -13.72
N ILE A 14 -2.93 -7.45 -14.64
CA ILE A 14 -4.06 -6.54 -14.37
C ILE A 14 -5.05 -7.16 -13.39
N ASP A 15 -5.49 -8.39 -13.64
CA ASP A 15 -6.45 -9.09 -12.78
C ASP A 15 -5.90 -9.29 -11.37
N LEU A 16 -4.62 -9.62 -11.25
CA LEU A 16 -3.94 -9.73 -9.95
C LEU A 16 -3.92 -8.38 -9.21
N VAL A 17 -3.60 -7.29 -9.89
CA VAL A 17 -3.61 -5.96 -9.26
C VAL A 17 -5.02 -5.57 -8.83
N HIS A 18 -6.06 -5.85 -9.65
CA HIS A 18 -7.44 -5.59 -9.23
C HIS A 18 -7.86 -6.44 -8.03
N LYS A 19 -7.48 -7.71 -8.00
CA LYS A 19 -7.69 -8.59 -6.84
C LYS A 19 -7.00 -8.03 -5.60
N TYR A 20 -5.75 -7.62 -5.71
CA TYR A 20 -4.99 -7.05 -4.59
C TYR A 20 -5.55 -5.71 -4.12
N ASN A 21 -5.95 -4.83 -5.05
CA ASN A 21 -6.65 -3.58 -4.74
C ASN A 21 -7.94 -3.82 -3.94
N LYS A 22 -8.74 -4.82 -4.35
CA LYS A 22 -9.97 -5.16 -3.64
C LYS A 22 -9.68 -5.60 -2.20
N HIS A 23 -8.67 -6.44 -2.00
CA HIS A 23 -8.30 -6.87 -0.65
C HIS A 23 -7.69 -5.75 0.19
N TYR A 24 -6.94 -4.85 -0.42
CA TYR A 24 -6.27 -3.74 0.24
C TYR A 24 -7.24 -2.61 0.63
N TYR A 25 -8.11 -2.20 -0.30
CA TYR A 25 -8.95 -1.01 -0.12
C TYR A 25 -10.40 -1.30 0.29
N ASP A 26 -10.94 -2.49 -0.04
CA ASP A 26 -12.34 -2.83 0.24
C ASP A 26 -12.47 -3.70 1.49
N LYS A 27 -11.53 -4.62 1.69
CA LYS A 27 -11.57 -5.58 2.79
C LYS A 27 -10.62 -5.25 3.94
N ASP A 28 -9.81 -4.20 3.81
CA ASP A 28 -8.75 -3.83 4.78
C ASP A 28 -7.86 -5.02 5.21
N LYS A 29 -7.73 -6.03 4.31
CA LYS A 29 -6.92 -7.24 4.49
C LYS A 29 -6.02 -7.46 3.28
N PRO A 30 -4.88 -6.77 3.20
CA PRO A 30 -3.92 -6.97 2.11
C PRO A 30 -3.43 -8.42 2.10
N ILE A 31 -3.39 -9.02 0.90
CA ILE A 31 -2.93 -10.42 0.69
C ILE A 31 -1.53 -10.48 0.09
N VAL A 32 -0.96 -9.33 -0.25
CA VAL A 32 0.43 -9.17 -0.72
C VAL A 32 1.03 -7.93 -0.10
N SER A 33 2.36 -7.86 -0.04
CA SER A 33 3.07 -6.66 0.39
C SER A 33 2.92 -5.51 -0.61
N ASP A 34 3.02 -4.28 -0.14
CA ASP A 34 3.07 -3.09 -0.99
C ASP A 34 4.16 -3.20 -2.05
N GLN A 35 5.30 -3.81 -1.70
CA GLN A 35 6.42 -4.01 -2.61
C GLN A 35 6.08 -4.98 -3.75
N ILE A 36 5.40 -6.11 -3.46
CA ILE A 36 4.92 -7.04 -4.49
C ILE A 36 3.87 -6.36 -5.36
N PHE A 37 2.98 -5.60 -4.74
CA PHE A 37 1.97 -4.83 -5.43
C PHE A 37 2.58 -3.77 -6.35
N ASP A 38 3.55 -3.00 -5.85
CA ASP A 38 4.25 -1.96 -6.60
C ASP A 38 5.12 -2.54 -7.71
N SER A 39 5.81 -3.68 -7.45
CA SER A 39 6.57 -4.41 -8.48
C SER A 39 5.65 -4.87 -9.61
N LEU A 40 4.49 -5.45 -9.28
CA LEU A 40 3.52 -5.88 -10.28
C LEU A 40 2.96 -4.71 -11.10
N LYS A 41 2.73 -3.56 -10.48
CA LYS A 41 2.37 -2.32 -11.19
C LYS A 41 3.49 -1.83 -12.11
N LYS A 42 4.74 -1.88 -11.64
CA LYS A 42 5.92 -1.52 -12.44
C LYS A 42 6.03 -2.40 -13.68
N ASP A 43 5.87 -3.71 -13.52
CA ASP A 43 5.86 -4.66 -14.65
C ASP A 43 4.79 -4.32 -15.69
N ILE A 44 3.57 -3.96 -15.24
CA ILE A 44 2.48 -3.55 -16.15
C ILE A 44 2.88 -2.29 -16.92
N ILE A 45 3.45 -1.29 -16.25
CA ILE A 45 3.94 -0.06 -16.88
C ILE A 45 5.03 -0.35 -17.91
N GLU A 46 5.96 -1.23 -17.60
CA GLU A 46 7.05 -1.64 -18.51
C GLU A 46 6.48 -2.34 -19.75
N LEU A 47 5.51 -3.25 -19.58
CA LEU A 47 4.82 -3.91 -20.69
C LEU A 47 4.07 -2.89 -21.57
N GLU A 48 3.32 -1.95 -20.99
CA GLU A 48 2.62 -0.90 -21.74
C GLU A 48 3.56 0.05 -22.50
N ASN A 49 4.75 0.31 -21.96
CA ASN A 49 5.77 1.13 -22.61
C ASN A 49 6.45 0.39 -23.77
N LYS A 50 6.71 -0.90 -23.58
CA LYS A 50 7.39 -1.74 -24.57
C LYS A 50 6.48 -2.15 -25.73
N PHE A 51 5.21 -2.46 -25.44
CA PHE A 51 4.24 -2.96 -26.38
C PHE A 51 3.06 -2.01 -26.54
N LYS A 52 3.10 -1.13 -27.56
CA LYS A 52 2.12 -0.07 -27.77
C LYS A 52 0.70 -0.56 -28.11
N PHE A 53 0.54 -1.82 -28.50
CA PHE A 53 -0.76 -2.44 -28.77
C PHE A 53 -1.53 -2.81 -27.48
N LEU A 54 -0.84 -2.90 -26.32
CA LEU A 54 -1.48 -3.19 -25.05
C LEU A 54 -2.30 -1.98 -24.57
N LYS A 55 -3.60 -2.01 -24.85
CA LYS A 55 -4.55 -0.93 -24.49
C LYS A 55 -5.72 -1.52 -23.70
N ASN A 56 -5.64 -1.52 -22.37
CA ASN A 56 -6.77 -1.90 -21.53
C ASN A 56 -7.30 -0.66 -20.79
N LYS A 57 -8.62 -0.38 -20.92
CA LYS A 57 -9.28 0.72 -20.21
C LYS A 57 -9.30 0.51 -18.70
N ASN A 58 -9.25 -0.75 -18.24
CA ASN A 58 -9.24 -1.13 -16.84
C ASN A 58 -7.82 -1.33 -16.28
N SER A 59 -6.77 -0.92 -17.00
CA SER A 59 -5.41 -1.02 -16.49
C SER A 59 -5.27 -0.23 -15.20
N PRO A 60 -4.63 -0.81 -14.15
CA PRO A 60 -4.35 -0.13 -12.90
C PRO A 60 -3.36 1.04 -13.04
N THR A 61 -2.74 1.19 -14.20
CA THR A 61 -1.95 2.38 -14.55
C THR A 61 -2.82 3.59 -14.84
N LYS A 62 -4.12 3.37 -15.13
CA LYS A 62 -5.12 4.42 -15.45
C LYS A 62 -6.14 4.66 -14.33
N THR A 63 -6.15 3.82 -13.29
CA THR A 63 -7.08 3.92 -12.17
C THR A 63 -6.35 4.00 -10.85
N VAL A 64 -6.92 4.70 -9.87
CA VAL A 64 -6.38 4.84 -8.50
C VAL A 64 -7.38 4.28 -7.51
N GLY A 65 -6.88 3.57 -6.48
CA GLY A 65 -7.72 3.10 -5.39
C GLY A 65 -8.77 2.05 -5.80
N PHE A 66 -9.88 2.04 -5.08
CA PHE A 66 -11.02 1.14 -5.29
C PHE A 66 -12.31 1.94 -5.37
N LYS A 67 -13.33 1.42 -6.07
CA LYS A 67 -14.63 2.08 -6.15
C LYS A 67 -15.22 2.25 -4.75
N PRO A 68 -15.72 3.46 -4.41
CA PRO A 68 -16.34 3.74 -3.12
C PRO A 68 -17.49 2.78 -2.81
N SER A 69 -17.68 2.44 -1.53
CA SER A 69 -18.74 1.53 -1.09
C SER A 69 -20.13 2.13 -1.34
N LYS A 70 -21.16 1.28 -1.35
CA LYS A 70 -22.55 1.74 -1.50
C LYS A 70 -23.14 2.35 -0.21
N ASN A 71 -22.40 2.30 0.91
CA ASN A 71 -22.89 2.69 2.24
C ASN A 71 -22.82 4.18 2.52
N PHE A 72 -22.04 4.95 1.76
CA PHE A 72 -21.85 6.38 1.90
C PHE A 72 -22.19 7.11 0.61
N GLU A 73 -22.65 8.37 0.76
CA GLU A 73 -22.79 9.29 -0.38
C GLU A 73 -21.45 9.45 -1.09
N LYS A 74 -21.46 9.37 -2.41
CA LYS A 74 -20.27 9.58 -3.25
C LYS A 74 -20.21 11.01 -3.73
N ILE A 75 -19.04 11.62 -3.57
CA ILE A 75 -18.82 13.01 -3.98
C ILE A 75 -17.56 13.06 -4.85
N LYS A 76 -17.68 13.74 -5.98
CA LYS A 76 -16.56 13.96 -6.90
C LYS A 76 -15.55 14.94 -6.29
N HIS A 77 -14.26 14.58 -6.35
CA HIS A 77 -13.20 15.51 -5.97
C HIS A 77 -13.09 16.65 -6.95
N ARG A 78 -12.95 17.89 -6.45
CA ARG A 78 -12.74 19.10 -7.31
C ARG A 78 -11.41 19.02 -8.07
N VAL A 79 -10.42 18.41 -7.48
CA VAL A 79 -9.15 18.01 -8.10
C VAL A 79 -8.91 16.54 -7.74
N PRO A 80 -8.56 15.65 -8.67
CA PRO A 80 -8.35 14.24 -8.38
C PRO A 80 -7.32 13.99 -7.27
N MET A 81 -7.57 12.98 -6.42
CA MET A 81 -6.64 12.50 -5.40
C MET A 81 -5.83 11.33 -5.96
N LEU A 82 -4.79 11.65 -6.71
CA LEU A 82 -3.98 10.69 -7.43
C LEU A 82 -3.02 9.93 -6.50
N SER A 83 -2.48 8.82 -7.00
CA SER A 83 -1.35 8.12 -6.38
C SER A 83 -0.05 8.89 -6.61
N LEU A 84 1.04 8.43 -5.99
CA LEU A 84 2.39 8.90 -6.27
C LEU A 84 3.15 7.86 -7.08
N GLY A 85 4.08 8.29 -7.92
CA GLY A 85 5.11 7.40 -8.45
C GLY A 85 6.00 6.93 -7.30
N ASN A 86 6.59 5.73 -7.42
CA ASN A 86 7.49 5.19 -6.43
C ASN A 86 8.95 5.28 -6.88
N ALA A 87 9.85 5.54 -5.94
CA ALA A 87 11.28 5.33 -6.06
C ALA A 87 11.72 4.35 -4.97
N PHE A 88 12.68 3.48 -5.29
CA PHE A 88 13.24 2.48 -4.38
C PHE A 88 14.74 2.64 -4.20
N ASN A 89 15.38 3.42 -5.06
CA ASN A 89 16.83 3.63 -5.06
C ASN A 89 17.18 5.01 -5.62
N GLU A 90 18.48 5.33 -5.57
CA GLU A 90 19.02 6.60 -6.05
C GLU A 90 18.81 6.80 -7.56
N GLU A 91 18.88 5.75 -8.36
CA GLU A 91 18.69 5.84 -9.81
C GLU A 91 17.25 6.25 -10.15
N ASP A 92 16.26 5.74 -9.43
CA ASP A 92 14.87 6.14 -9.59
C ASP A 92 14.69 7.65 -9.31
N LEU A 93 15.36 8.19 -8.29
CA LEU A 93 15.33 9.63 -7.98
C LEU A 93 16.06 10.47 -9.04
N LYS A 94 17.22 10.03 -9.51
CA LYS A 94 17.93 10.70 -10.62
C LYS A 94 17.07 10.72 -11.89
N ASN A 95 16.36 9.62 -12.18
CA ASN A 95 15.45 9.53 -13.30
C ASN A 95 14.23 10.43 -13.13
N PHE A 96 13.70 10.56 -11.90
CA PHE A 96 12.63 11.49 -11.58
C PHE A 96 13.07 12.95 -11.83
N GLU A 97 14.20 13.35 -11.27
CA GLU A 97 14.74 14.70 -11.46
C GLU A 97 15.04 14.98 -12.94
N LYS A 98 15.67 14.05 -13.67
CA LYS A 98 15.92 14.16 -15.11
C LYS A 98 14.64 14.37 -15.92
N LYS A 99 13.53 13.67 -15.57
CA LYS A 99 12.23 13.86 -16.20
C LYS A 99 11.68 15.26 -15.97
N ILE A 100 11.85 15.84 -14.76
CA ILE A 100 11.45 17.21 -14.44
C ILE A 100 12.26 18.21 -15.27
N PHE A 101 13.58 18.07 -15.31
CA PHE A 101 14.46 18.95 -16.09
C PHE A 101 14.09 18.94 -17.58
N ASN A 102 13.92 17.76 -18.16
CA ASN A 102 13.54 17.60 -19.55
C ASN A 102 12.17 18.23 -19.85
N PHE A 103 11.17 17.98 -19.00
CA PHE A 103 9.81 18.50 -19.21
C PHE A 103 9.75 20.03 -19.12
N LEU A 104 10.49 20.61 -18.19
CA LEU A 104 10.55 22.05 -17.98
C LEU A 104 11.56 22.76 -18.88
N SER A 105 12.35 22.02 -19.68
CA SER A 105 13.46 22.53 -20.50
C SER A 105 14.49 23.32 -19.68
N LEU A 106 14.78 22.84 -18.45
CA LEU A 106 15.75 23.46 -17.56
C LEU A 106 17.18 23.09 -17.94
N LYS A 107 18.11 24.03 -17.74
CA LYS A 107 19.56 23.75 -17.88
C LYS A 107 20.07 23.03 -16.63
N LYS A 108 21.18 22.26 -16.76
CA LYS A 108 21.80 21.53 -15.65
C LYS A 108 22.25 22.38 -14.47
N ILE A 109 22.46 23.68 -14.70
CA ILE A 109 22.83 24.65 -13.66
C ILE A 109 21.65 25.07 -12.77
N ASN A 110 20.43 24.82 -13.20
CA ASN A 110 19.25 25.11 -12.38
C ASN A 110 19.18 24.13 -11.22
N VAL A 111 18.78 24.60 -10.06
CA VAL A 111 18.55 23.79 -8.87
C VAL A 111 17.07 23.75 -8.58
N ILE A 112 16.54 22.57 -8.34
CA ILE A 112 15.16 22.38 -7.93
C ILE A 112 15.14 22.11 -6.42
N ASP A 113 14.32 22.88 -5.72
CA ASP A 113 14.02 22.64 -4.32
C ASP A 113 12.83 21.69 -4.19
N TYR A 114 12.96 20.76 -3.28
CA TYR A 114 11.91 19.82 -2.92
C TYR A 114 11.45 20.04 -1.48
N SER A 115 10.17 19.90 -1.22
CA SER A 115 9.64 19.59 0.10
C SER A 115 9.77 18.08 0.31
N ALA A 116 10.57 17.69 1.31
CA ALA A 116 10.72 16.30 1.74
C ALA A 116 9.84 16.08 2.97
N GLU A 117 8.85 15.22 2.86
CA GLU A 117 7.82 15.00 3.85
C GLU A 117 7.75 13.51 4.20
N PRO A 118 7.80 13.09 5.48
CA PRO A 118 7.61 11.69 5.85
C PRO A 118 6.28 11.16 5.32
N LYS A 119 6.32 10.01 4.66
CA LYS A 119 5.14 9.34 4.14
C LYS A 119 4.47 8.57 5.27
N ILE A 120 3.42 9.15 5.83
CA ILE A 120 2.64 8.54 6.92
C ILE A 120 1.88 7.34 6.36
N ASP A 121 1.91 6.22 7.08
CA ASP A 121 1.14 5.04 6.76
C ASP A 121 -0.25 5.11 7.42
N GLY A 122 -1.15 5.78 6.73
CA GLY A 122 -2.51 6.07 7.17
C GLY A 122 -3.51 6.05 6.02
N ILE A 123 -4.59 6.79 6.17
CA ILE A 123 -5.68 6.92 5.18
C ILE A 123 -5.84 8.38 4.79
N SER A 124 -5.68 8.65 3.50
CA SER A 124 -5.83 9.99 2.97
C SER A 124 -7.27 10.49 3.04
N ALA A 125 -7.43 11.73 3.47
CA ALA A 125 -8.71 12.43 3.48
C ALA A 125 -8.58 13.82 2.86
N SER A 126 -9.69 14.33 2.31
CA SER A 126 -9.84 15.68 1.76
C SER A 126 -10.89 16.43 2.55
N LEU A 127 -10.51 17.56 3.14
CA LEU A 127 -11.34 18.44 3.98
C LEU A 127 -11.70 19.68 3.18
N ILE A 128 -12.98 19.88 2.92
CA ILE A 128 -13.48 21.03 2.16
C ILE A 128 -13.89 22.13 3.13
N TYR A 129 -13.21 23.26 3.01
CA TYR A 129 -13.55 24.47 3.75
C TYR A 129 -14.16 25.51 2.82
N VAL A 130 -15.23 26.16 3.31
CA VAL A 130 -15.87 27.28 2.66
C VAL A 130 -16.04 28.39 3.70
N ASN A 131 -15.51 29.58 3.43
CA ASN A 131 -15.51 30.73 4.33
C ASN A 131 -15.01 30.36 5.76
N GLY A 132 -13.92 29.61 5.80
CA GLY A 132 -13.30 29.16 7.05
C GLY A 132 -14.01 28.01 7.76
N LYS A 133 -15.17 27.56 7.32
CA LYS A 133 -15.94 26.48 7.98
C LYS A 133 -15.69 25.14 7.31
N PHE A 134 -15.44 24.09 8.09
CA PHE A 134 -15.37 22.71 7.60
C PHE A 134 -16.75 22.23 7.17
N THR A 135 -16.97 22.09 5.87
CA THR A 135 -18.28 21.75 5.30
C THR A 135 -18.40 20.28 4.92
N LYS A 136 -17.39 19.72 4.26
CA LYS A 136 -17.39 18.31 3.80
C LYS A 136 -16.03 17.67 3.98
N GLY A 137 -16.04 16.38 4.30
CA GLY A 137 -14.85 15.55 4.37
C GLY A 137 -15.02 14.28 3.53
N LEU A 138 -14.04 14.00 2.67
CA LEU A 138 -14.09 12.92 1.71
C LEU A 138 -12.94 11.95 1.91
N SER A 139 -13.21 10.65 1.77
CA SER A 139 -12.15 9.66 1.58
C SER A 139 -11.52 9.82 0.19
N ARG A 140 -10.34 9.21 -0.04
CA ARG A 140 -9.73 9.22 -1.38
C ARG A 140 -10.60 8.52 -2.42
N GLY A 141 -11.27 7.43 -2.04
CA GLY A 141 -12.03 6.59 -2.97
C GLY A 141 -11.16 6.05 -4.11
N ASP A 142 -11.67 6.16 -5.34
CA ASP A 142 -10.94 5.79 -6.57
C ASP A 142 -10.07 6.94 -7.12
N GLY A 143 -9.93 8.02 -6.36
CA GLY A 143 -9.18 9.23 -6.74
C GLY A 143 -10.01 10.25 -7.51
N THR A 144 -11.11 9.87 -8.14
CA THR A 144 -12.05 10.76 -8.83
C THR A 144 -13.24 11.08 -7.93
N GLU A 145 -13.77 10.06 -7.23
CA GLU A 145 -14.87 10.16 -6.29
C GLU A 145 -14.47 9.57 -4.95
N GLY A 146 -14.85 10.24 -3.87
CA GLY A 146 -14.66 9.79 -2.49
C GLY A 146 -15.99 9.58 -1.76
N GLU A 147 -15.95 8.83 -0.67
CA GLU A 147 -17.05 8.66 0.26
C GLU A 147 -17.19 9.89 1.15
N ASN A 148 -18.40 10.37 1.36
CA ASN A 148 -18.68 11.44 2.31
C ASN A 148 -18.57 10.90 3.76
N ILE A 149 -17.44 11.14 4.38
CA ILE A 149 -17.12 10.74 5.76
C ILE A 149 -17.05 11.95 6.70
N THR A 150 -17.77 13.00 6.37
CA THR A 150 -17.72 14.28 7.11
C THR A 150 -17.95 14.12 8.59
N GLN A 151 -18.97 13.36 9.00
CA GLN A 151 -19.31 13.21 10.41
C GLN A 151 -18.24 12.44 11.18
N ASN A 152 -17.61 11.45 10.56
CA ASN A 152 -16.50 10.70 11.14
C ASN A 152 -15.27 11.60 11.29
N LEU A 153 -14.91 12.38 10.27
CA LEU A 153 -13.79 13.33 10.36
C LEU A 153 -13.99 14.43 11.38
N LYS A 154 -15.24 14.87 11.63
CA LYS A 154 -15.55 15.84 12.68
C LYS A 154 -15.24 15.35 14.09
N THR A 155 -15.13 14.04 14.31
CA THR A 155 -14.75 13.48 15.61
C THR A 155 -13.25 13.59 15.90
N ILE A 156 -12.43 13.93 14.90
CA ILE A 156 -10.97 14.03 15.04
C ILE A 156 -10.61 15.43 15.50
N SER A 157 -10.08 15.54 16.73
CA SER A 157 -9.75 16.83 17.37
C SER A 157 -8.68 17.65 16.62
N ASP A 158 -7.82 17.01 15.83
CA ASP A 158 -6.78 17.67 15.03
C ASP A 158 -7.34 18.39 13.79
N ILE A 159 -8.64 18.25 13.50
CA ILE A 159 -9.31 18.89 12.37
C ILE A 159 -10.06 20.13 12.85
N PRO A 160 -9.59 21.35 12.54
CA PRO A 160 -10.29 22.57 12.90
C PRO A 160 -11.69 22.61 12.27
N GLN A 161 -12.73 22.86 13.06
CA GLN A 161 -14.09 22.99 12.54
C GLN A 161 -14.33 24.36 11.93
N GLU A 162 -13.63 25.38 12.43
CA GLU A 162 -13.67 26.76 11.95
C GLU A 162 -12.27 27.38 11.98
N ILE A 163 -11.92 28.16 10.97
CA ILE A 163 -10.62 28.82 10.80
C ILE A 163 -10.84 30.29 10.51
N ASN A 164 -10.40 31.16 11.43
CA ASN A 164 -10.60 32.62 11.38
C ASN A 164 -9.26 33.33 11.07
N ALA A 165 -8.43 32.81 10.16
CA ALA A 165 -7.18 33.42 9.78
C ALA A 165 -7.34 34.35 8.55
N LYS A 166 -6.81 35.55 8.60
CA LYS A 166 -6.94 36.57 7.53
C LYS A 166 -6.45 36.10 6.15
N ASN A 167 -5.49 35.18 6.10
CA ASN A 167 -4.90 34.66 4.88
C ASN A 167 -5.48 33.28 4.47
N PHE A 168 -6.55 32.84 5.13
CA PHE A 168 -7.21 31.58 4.76
C PHE A 168 -8.05 31.80 3.50
N PRO A 169 -7.93 30.93 2.49
CA PRO A 169 -8.72 31.03 1.26
C PRO A 169 -10.23 30.87 1.52
N ASN A 170 -11.05 31.59 0.76
CA ASN A 170 -12.52 31.47 0.88
C ASN A 170 -13.02 30.04 0.58
N GLU A 171 -12.36 29.35 -0.34
CA GLU A 171 -12.59 27.94 -0.61
C GLU A 171 -11.26 27.19 -0.74
N ILE A 172 -11.13 26.10 0.01
CA ILE A 172 -9.95 25.24 -0.09
C ILE A 172 -10.27 23.79 0.28
N ASP A 173 -9.62 22.85 -0.41
CA ASP A 173 -9.59 21.43 -0.08
C ASP A 173 -8.27 21.12 0.62
N ILE A 174 -8.22 21.03 1.92
CA ILE A 174 -7.04 20.60 2.68
C ILE A 174 -6.96 19.09 2.64
N ARG A 175 -5.81 18.56 2.23
CA ARG A 175 -5.54 17.12 2.19
C ARG A 175 -4.54 16.72 3.25
N GLY A 176 -4.80 15.60 3.88
CA GLY A 176 -3.95 15.06 4.93
C GLY A 176 -4.13 13.56 5.10
N GLU A 177 -3.41 13.02 6.07
CA GLU A 177 -3.47 11.61 6.43
C GLU A 177 -4.11 11.44 7.79
N VAL A 178 -5.11 10.57 7.88
CA VAL A 178 -5.69 10.08 9.14
C VAL A 178 -4.90 8.85 9.56
N PHE A 179 -4.44 8.81 10.80
CA PHE A 179 -3.60 7.76 11.34
C PHE A 179 -3.85 7.56 12.83
N ILE A 180 -3.19 6.57 13.42
CA ILE A 180 -3.19 6.30 14.86
C ILE A 180 -1.74 6.25 15.32
N GLU A 181 -1.43 6.88 16.45
CA GLU A 181 -0.11 6.78 17.07
C GLU A 181 0.14 5.37 17.63
N ASN A 182 1.38 4.90 17.55
CA ASN A 182 1.76 3.53 17.92
C ASN A 182 1.39 3.19 19.37
N ASN A 183 1.53 4.15 20.31
CA ASN A 183 1.17 3.94 21.70
C ASN A 183 -0.35 3.84 21.92
N ASP A 184 -1.13 4.57 21.14
CA ASP A 184 -2.59 4.48 21.20
C ASP A 184 -3.11 3.21 20.50
N PHE A 185 -2.45 2.79 19.41
CA PHE A 185 -2.78 1.54 18.74
C PHE A 185 -2.59 0.32 19.66
N LYS A 186 -1.56 0.28 20.50
CA LYS A 186 -1.35 -0.80 21.47
C LYS A 186 -2.57 -1.07 22.35
N LYS A 187 -3.37 -0.03 22.66
CA LYS A 187 -4.58 -0.15 23.50
C LYS A 187 -5.77 -0.80 22.77
N ILE A 188 -5.73 -0.85 21.43
CA ILE A 188 -6.81 -1.37 20.59
C ILE A 188 -6.34 -2.50 19.64
N SER A 189 -5.11 -2.96 19.77
CA SER A 189 -4.46 -3.92 18.86
C SER A 189 -5.15 -5.29 18.80
N GLU A 190 -5.93 -5.67 19.81
CA GLU A 190 -6.72 -6.93 19.78
C GLU A 190 -7.80 -6.92 18.69
N LYS A 191 -8.28 -5.74 18.27
CA LYS A 191 -9.39 -5.59 17.32
C LYS A 191 -8.92 -5.35 15.88
N PHE A 192 -7.68 -4.97 15.68
CA PHE A 192 -7.17 -4.53 14.38
C PHE A 192 -5.77 -5.08 14.12
N ALA A 193 -5.50 -5.43 12.87
CA ALA A 193 -4.21 -5.98 12.47
C ALA A 193 -3.06 -4.95 12.56
N ASN A 194 -3.35 -3.66 12.29
CA ASN A 194 -2.36 -2.59 12.25
C ASN A 194 -3.00 -1.20 12.40
N PRO A 195 -2.20 -0.13 12.70
CA PRO A 195 -2.71 1.23 12.84
C PRO A 195 -3.46 1.75 11.61
N ARG A 196 -2.99 1.43 10.41
CA ARG A 196 -3.62 1.85 9.15
C ARG A 196 -5.00 1.21 8.96
N ASN A 197 -5.12 -0.10 9.18
CA ASN A 197 -6.40 -0.81 9.08
C ASN A 197 -7.38 -0.33 10.16
N ALA A 198 -6.88 -0.04 11.37
CA ALA A 198 -7.70 0.56 12.42
C ALA A 198 -8.24 1.93 12.00
N ALA A 199 -7.41 2.78 11.40
CA ALA A 199 -7.85 4.09 10.90
C ALA A 199 -8.87 3.94 9.76
N SER A 200 -8.63 3.04 8.79
CA SER A 200 -9.52 2.79 7.66
C SER A 200 -10.90 2.30 8.10
N GLY A 201 -10.92 1.24 8.89
CA GLY A 201 -12.17 0.65 9.38
C GLY A 201 -12.96 1.62 10.27
N SER A 202 -12.27 2.45 11.05
CA SER A 202 -12.92 3.42 11.94
C SER A 202 -13.53 4.60 11.19
N LEU A 203 -12.91 5.07 10.11
CA LEU A 203 -13.47 6.14 9.28
C LEU A 203 -14.71 5.72 8.47
N ARG A 204 -14.95 4.45 8.30
CA ARG A 204 -16.08 3.89 7.55
C ARG A 204 -17.22 3.38 8.43
N GLN A 205 -17.25 3.76 9.71
CA GLN A 205 -18.37 3.46 10.61
C GLN A 205 -19.58 4.31 10.24
N LYS A 206 -20.76 3.66 10.19
CA LYS A 206 -22.04 4.37 9.94
C LYS A 206 -22.42 5.30 11.10
N ASP A 207 -22.07 4.89 12.31
CA ASP A 207 -22.25 5.71 13.52
C ASP A 207 -20.93 6.43 13.85
N PRO A 208 -20.87 7.77 13.74
CA PRO A 208 -19.67 8.55 14.10
C PRO A 208 -19.27 8.41 15.57
N ASN A 209 -20.18 8.03 16.47
CA ASN A 209 -19.86 7.81 17.88
C ASN A 209 -18.90 6.60 18.06
N ILE A 210 -18.96 5.64 17.17
CA ILE A 210 -17.99 4.52 17.16
C ILE A 210 -16.61 5.04 16.74
N THR A 211 -16.55 5.87 15.70
CA THR A 211 -15.31 6.53 15.26
C THR A 211 -14.69 7.38 16.37
N ALA A 212 -15.51 8.14 17.11
CA ALA A 212 -15.07 9.00 18.21
C ALA A 212 -14.35 8.26 19.36
N LYS A 213 -14.59 6.96 19.52
CA LYS A 213 -13.92 6.11 20.53
C LYS A 213 -12.51 5.68 20.12
N ILE A 214 -12.13 5.88 18.87
CA ILE A 214 -10.83 5.51 18.33
C ILE A 214 -9.93 6.75 18.32
N PRO A 215 -8.70 6.67 18.82
CA PRO A 215 -7.79 7.81 18.96
C PRO A 215 -7.17 8.22 17.62
N LEU A 216 -8.03 8.58 16.67
CA LEU A 216 -7.60 9.03 15.34
C LEU A 216 -6.92 10.39 15.42
N LYS A 217 -5.86 10.56 14.63
CA LYS A 217 -5.10 11.79 14.44
C LYS A 217 -5.13 12.21 12.98
N PHE A 218 -4.85 13.49 12.73
CA PHE A 218 -4.78 14.03 11.38
C PHE A 218 -3.55 14.92 11.19
N ILE A 219 -2.78 14.69 10.14
CA ILE A 219 -1.71 15.59 9.70
C ILE A 219 -2.01 16.07 8.29
N ALA A 220 -2.08 17.38 8.11
CA ALA A 220 -2.27 18.01 6.82
C ALA A 220 -0.94 18.09 6.05
N TYR A 221 -0.97 17.85 4.72
CA TYR A 221 0.25 17.83 3.91
C TYR A 221 0.16 18.53 2.55
N THR A 222 -1.04 18.83 2.04
CA THR A 222 -1.21 19.53 0.77
C THR A 222 -2.64 20.04 0.60
N TYR A 223 -2.92 20.63 -0.54
CA TYR A 223 -4.27 21.03 -0.93
C TYR A 223 -4.68 20.39 -2.26
N GLY A 224 -5.98 20.34 -2.52
CA GLY A 224 -6.54 19.99 -3.82
C GLY A 224 -6.93 21.25 -4.60
N HIS A 225 -8.17 21.69 -4.43
CA HIS A 225 -8.65 22.97 -4.96
C HIS A 225 -8.39 24.09 -3.96
N ALA A 226 -8.07 25.30 -4.46
CA ALA A 226 -8.04 26.51 -3.64
C ALA A 226 -8.42 27.72 -4.51
N LYS A 227 -9.30 28.59 -3.98
CA LYS A 227 -9.68 29.85 -4.62
C LYS A 227 -8.95 31.00 -3.95
N GLU A 228 -8.27 31.82 -4.77
CA GLU A 228 -7.58 33.04 -4.30
C GLU A 228 -6.47 32.82 -3.28
N MET A 229 -5.79 31.65 -3.35
CA MET A 229 -4.67 31.34 -2.46
C MET A 229 -3.42 32.16 -2.86
N LYS A 230 -2.87 32.92 -1.91
CA LYS A 230 -1.67 33.75 -2.08
C LYS A 230 -0.40 33.09 -1.50
N ILE A 231 -0.28 31.79 -1.65
CA ILE A 231 0.88 31.00 -1.23
C ILE A 231 1.44 30.31 -2.47
N TYR A 232 2.75 30.40 -2.67
CA TYR A 232 3.40 30.06 -3.93
C TYR A 232 4.30 28.82 -3.87
N ASN A 233 4.52 28.28 -2.69
CA ASN A 233 5.34 27.08 -2.52
C ASN A 233 4.87 26.20 -1.40
N GLN A 234 5.28 24.92 -1.45
CA GLN A 234 4.86 23.88 -0.53
C GLN A 234 5.33 24.13 0.91
N THR A 235 6.57 24.61 1.08
CA THR A 235 7.12 24.87 2.42
C THR A 235 6.34 25.96 3.15
N ASP A 236 5.99 27.05 2.46
CA ASP A 236 5.19 28.12 3.06
C ASP A 236 3.73 27.69 3.23
N PHE A 237 3.21 26.82 2.36
CA PHE A 237 1.89 26.22 2.58
C PHE A 237 1.85 25.41 3.87
N LEU A 238 2.85 24.57 4.15
CA LEU A 238 2.97 23.81 5.39
C LEU A 238 3.04 24.74 6.63
N LYS A 239 3.77 25.85 6.55
CA LYS A 239 3.80 26.85 7.64
C LYS A 239 2.40 27.46 7.87
N ASN A 240 1.68 27.79 6.79
CA ASN A 240 0.34 28.34 6.89
C ASN A 240 -0.66 27.32 7.46
N LEU A 241 -0.55 26.04 7.11
CA LEU A 241 -1.37 24.98 7.73
C LEU A 241 -1.25 25.01 9.26
N LYS A 242 -0.04 25.20 9.78
CA LYS A 242 0.18 25.35 11.24
C LYS A 242 -0.49 26.60 11.81
N VAL A 243 -0.41 27.74 11.11
CA VAL A 243 -1.10 28.98 11.49
C VAL A 243 -2.63 28.81 11.47
N TRP A 244 -3.15 28.02 10.53
CA TRP A 244 -4.56 27.70 10.39
C TRP A 244 -5.06 26.65 11.40
N GLY A 245 -4.19 26.17 12.31
CA GLY A 245 -4.54 25.24 13.37
C GLY A 245 -4.40 23.77 13.04
N PHE A 246 -3.87 23.42 11.86
CA PHE A 246 -3.55 22.01 11.52
C PHE A 246 -2.23 21.56 12.12
N LYS A 247 -2.17 20.30 12.48
CA LYS A 247 -0.89 19.64 12.72
C LYS A 247 -0.17 19.36 11.41
N ILE A 248 1.12 19.59 11.39
CA ILE A 248 2.05 19.25 10.31
C ILE A 248 3.13 18.32 10.82
N ASN A 249 3.75 17.56 9.92
CA ASN A 249 4.82 16.66 10.31
C ASN A 249 6.09 17.45 10.71
N PRO A 250 6.65 17.24 11.91
CA PRO A 250 7.82 18.00 12.39
C PRO A 250 9.11 17.66 11.63
N PHE A 251 9.13 16.56 10.89
CA PHE A 251 10.27 16.12 10.09
C PHE A 251 10.25 16.64 8.67
N ASN A 252 9.29 17.49 8.29
CA ASN A 252 9.28 18.14 6.99
C ASN A 252 10.54 18.99 6.79
N ARG A 253 11.17 18.89 5.62
CA ARG A 253 12.39 19.63 5.27
C ARG A 253 12.30 20.16 3.84
N ARG A 254 12.93 21.32 3.59
CA ARG A 254 13.23 21.82 2.25
C ARG A 254 14.63 21.37 1.87
N ILE A 255 14.77 20.68 0.76
CA ILE A 255 16.00 19.99 0.35
C ILE A 255 16.21 20.18 -1.15
N SER A 256 17.46 20.31 -1.58
CA SER A 256 17.87 20.42 -2.97
C SER A 256 18.89 19.34 -3.30
N GLY A 257 18.80 18.79 -4.51
CA GLY A 257 19.71 17.77 -5.04
C GLY A 257 19.48 16.35 -4.53
N VAL A 258 19.65 15.38 -5.43
CA VAL A 258 19.34 13.97 -5.18
C VAL A 258 20.16 13.38 -4.03
N GLU A 259 21.43 13.77 -3.90
CA GLU A 259 22.30 13.28 -2.81
C GLU A 259 21.73 13.65 -1.43
N ASN A 260 21.25 14.89 -1.27
CA ASN A 260 20.64 15.34 -0.02
C ASN A 260 19.26 14.67 0.22
N LEU A 261 18.51 14.36 -0.84
CA LEU A 261 17.28 13.56 -0.73
C LEU A 261 17.59 12.16 -0.20
N MET A 262 18.64 11.51 -0.72
CA MET A 262 19.10 10.20 -0.23
C MET A 262 19.55 10.24 1.23
N LEU A 263 20.32 11.28 1.60
CA LEU A 263 20.77 11.44 2.99
C LEU A 263 19.58 11.61 3.95
N ASN A 264 18.60 12.44 3.56
CA ASN A 264 17.37 12.63 4.34
C ASN A 264 16.56 11.34 4.48
N HIS A 265 16.45 10.55 3.40
CA HIS A 265 15.77 9.26 3.42
C HIS A 265 16.43 8.31 4.44
N LYS A 266 17.76 8.14 4.35
CA LYS A 266 18.52 7.29 5.27
C LYS A 266 18.38 7.73 6.73
N ASN A 267 18.42 9.04 6.98
CA ASN A 267 18.26 9.60 8.33
C ASN A 267 16.85 9.31 8.90
N LEU A 268 15.82 9.44 8.07
CA LEU A 268 14.44 9.14 8.50
C LEU A 268 14.21 7.63 8.68
N GLU A 269 14.79 6.80 7.81
CA GLU A 269 14.72 5.33 7.94
C GLU A 269 15.36 4.87 9.25
N THR A 270 16.50 5.42 9.63
CA THR A 270 17.17 5.12 10.89
C THR A 270 16.32 5.53 12.10
N LYS A 271 15.67 6.70 12.03
CA LYS A 271 14.82 7.24 13.10
C LYS A 271 13.38 6.71 13.09
N ARG A 272 13.02 5.86 12.14
CA ARG A 272 11.66 5.37 11.95
C ARG A 272 11.02 4.82 13.22
N LYS A 273 11.81 4.12 14.05
CA LYS A 273 11.34 3.53 15.31
C LYS A 273 11.09 4.54 16.44
N GLU A 274 11.66 5.74 16.34
CA GLU A 274 11.51 6.82 17.31
C GLU A 274 10.29 7.69 17.01
N ILE A 275 9.73 7.57 15.80
CA ILE A 275 8.53 8.31 15.37
C ILE A 275 7.30 7.68 15.98
N ALA A 276 6.41 8.51 16.52
CA ALA A 276 5.23 8.05 17.25
C ALA A 276 4.18 7.35 16.37
N PHE A 277 4.33 7.36 15.08
CA PHE A 277 3.41 6.77 14.08
C PHE A 277 4.19 6.12 12.93
N ASP A 278 3.55 5.22 12.23
CA ASP A 278 4.19 4.49 11.14
C ASP A 278 4.39 5.35 9.90
N ILE A 279 5.58 5.23 9.31
CA ILE A 279 5.95 5.83 8.02
C ILE A 279 6.53 4.76 7.10
N ASP A 280 6.20 4.80 5.81
CA ASP A 280 6.65 3.81 4.81
C ASP A 280 7.64 4.38 3.79
N GLY A 281 8.06 5.65 3.98
CA GLY A 281 9.00 6.33 3.10
C GLY A 281 9.04 7.83 3.29
N VAL A 282 9.49 8.52 2.26
CA VAL A 282 9.54 9.99 2.17
C VAL A 282 8.89 10.43 0.85
N VAL A 283 8.01 11.42 0.90
CA VAL A 283 7.46 12.05 -0.30
C VAL A 283 8.27 13.28 -0.64
N TYR A 284 8.80 13.33 -1.85
CA TYR A 284 9.44 14.52 -2.39
C TYR A 284 8.48 15.22 -3.34
N LYS A 285 8.26 16.51 -3.11
CA LYS A 285 7.42 17.38 -3.95
C LYS A 285 8.25 18.55 -4.43
N VAL A 286 8.20 18.88 -5.70
CA VAL A 286 8.78 20.16 -6.20
C VAL A 286 8.20 21.30 -5.37
N ASN A 287 9.05 22.11 -4.75
CA ASN A 287 8.59 23.07 -3.75
C ASN A 287 7.78 24.24 -4.36
N ASP A 288 8.11 24.68 -5.56
CA ASP A 288 7.44 25.77 -6.26
C ASP A 288 6.13 25.35 -6.93
N PHE A 289 5.02 26.00 -6.59
CA PHE A 289 3.69 25.67 -7.13
C PHE A 289 3.52 26.04 -8.60
N SER A 290 4.26 27.03 -9.11
CA SER A 290 4.22 27.37 -10.54
C SER A 290 4.87 26.26 -11.36
N LEU A 291 5.95 25.67 -10.88
CA LEU A 291 6.58 24.49 -11.49
C LEU A 291 5.70 23.25 -11.37
N GLN A 292 5.05 23.03 -10.23
CA GLN A 292 4.08 21.93 -10.08
C GLN A 292 2.95 22.04 -11.12
N LYS A 293 2.40 23.26 -11.30
CA LYS A 293 1.35 23.53 -12.28
C LYS A 293 1.82 23.26 -13.71
N ARG A 294 3.04 23.68 -14.06
CA ARG A 294 3.64 23.43 -15.39
C ARG A 294 3.87 21.93 -15.64
N LEU A 295 4.38 21.20 -14.64
CA LEU A 295 4.62 19.76 -14.72
C LEU A 295 3.32 18.97 -14.85
N GLY A 296 2.27 19.39 -14.17
CA GLY A 296 0.97 18.74 -14.20
C GLY A 296 0.99 17.28 -13.79
N PHE A 297 0.14 16.50 -14.43
CA PHE A 297 -0.09 15.11 -14.06
C PHE A 297 0.22 14.17 -15.23
N ALA A 298 0.57 12.93 -14.93
CA ALA A 298 0.70 11.84 -15.88
C ALA A 298 -0.17 10.68 -15.41
N ALA A 299 -1.19 10.30 -16.22
CA ALA A 299 -2.13 9.24 -15.87
C ALA A 299 -2.65 9.38 -14.42
N ASN A 300 -2.07 8.62 -13.49
CA ASN A 300 -2.53 8.51 -12.11
C ASN A 300 -1.58 9.12 -11.07
N ALA A 301 -0.57 9.85 -11.50
CA ALA A 301 0.42 10.44 -10.60
C ALA A 301 0.83 11.86 -11.05
N PRO A 302 1.13 12.78 -10.09
CA PRO A 302 1.72 14.06 -10.43
C PRO A 302 3.17 13.86 -10.92
N ARG A 303 3.59 14.64 -11.94
CA ARG A 303 4.99 14.64 -12.40
C ARG A 303 5.93 15.36 -11.44
N TRP A 304 5.39 16.11 -10.50
CA TRP A 304 6.11 16.95 -9.56
C TRP A 304 6.29 16.32 -8.17
N ALA A 305 5.82 15.07 -7.97
CA ALA A 305 5.99 14.37 -6.70
C ALA A 305 6.30 12.89 -6.90
N ILE A 306 7.10 12.35 -5.98
CA ILE A 306 7.48 10.94 -5.94
C ILE A 306 7.56 10.45 -4.50
N ALA A 307 7.17 9.21 -4.24
CA ALA A 307 7.33 8.53 -2.96
C ALA A 307 8.58 7.65 -2.99
N HIS A 308 9.58 7.98 -2.18
CA HIS A 308 10.75 7.16 -1.97
C HIS A 308 10.49 6.25 -0.77
N LYS A 309 10.19 4.98 -1.04
CA LYS A 309 9.83 4.03 -0.02
C LYS A 309 11.04 3.52 0.75
N PHE A 310 10.86 3.25 2.04
CA PHE A 310 11.88 2.58 2.84
C PHE A 310 12.03 1.14 2.40
N SER A 311 13.21 0.58 2.66
CA SER A 311 13.43 -0.85 2.49
C SER A 311 12.46 -1.62 3.37
N ALA A 312 11.92 -2.71 2.86
CA ALA A 312 11.07 -3.57 3.66
C ALA A 312 11.87 -4.13 4.84
N ASN A 313 11.22 -4.23 6.00
CA ASN A 313 11.87 -4.86 7.16
C ASN A 313 12.16 -6.31 6.83
N SER A 314 13.42 -6.68 6.83
CA SER A 314 13.87 -8.06 6.63
C SER A 314 14.77 -8.52 7.77
N SER A 315 14.79 -9.82 8.02
CA SER A 315 15.71 -10.46 8.96
C SER A 315 16.10 -11.84 8.44
N ILE A 316 17.24 -12.31 8.92
CA ILE A 316 17.71 -13.65 8.57
C ILE A 316 17.17 -14.62 9.63
N SER A 317 16.62 -15.75 9.14
CA SER A 317 16.15 -16.84 10.00
C SER A 317 16.45 -18.19 9.34
N GLU A 318 16.12 -19.29 10.04
CA GLU A 318 16.29 -20.65 9.58
C GLU A 318 14.94 -21.32 9.42
N ILE A 319 14.75 -22.09 8.33
CA ILE A 319 13.54 -22.86 8.08
C ILE A 319 13.58 -24.13 8.94
N MET A 320 12.74 -24.20 9.95
CA MET A 320 12.63 -25.38 10.82
C MET A 320 11.75 -26.47 10.22
N ASN A 321 10.70 -26.10 9.50
CA ASN A 321 9.76 -27.01 8.84
C ASN A 321 9.00 -26.28 7.72
N ILE A 322 8.38 -27.04 6.81
CA ILE A 322 7.47 -26.53 5.80
C ILE A 322 6.14 -27.25 5.93
N GLU A 323 5.10 -26.53 6.25
CA GLU A 323 3.74 -27.03 6.38
C GLU A 323 2.88 -26.61 5.18
N ILE A 324 1.96 -27.48 4.78
CA ILE A 324 1.01 -27.16 3.72
C ILE A 324 -0.34 -26.81 4.35
N GLN A 325 -0.76 -25.57 4.19
CA GLN A 325 -2.09 -25.10 4.58
C GLN A 325 -3.05 -25.29 3.42
N ILE A 326 -4.28 -25.72 3.74
CA ILE A 326 -5.33 -25.95 2.75
C ILE A 326 -6.40 -24.88 2.92
N GLY A 327 -6.59 -24.08 1.89
CA GLY A 327 -7.60 -23.02 1.87
C GLY A 327 -9.00 -23.53 1.47
N ARG A 328 -10.00 -22.69 1.64
CA ARG A 328 -11.43 -22.99 1.32
C ARG A 328 -11.69 -23.40 -0.13
N THR A 329 -10.81 -23.05 -1.06
CA THR A 329 -10.89 -23.44 -2.48
C THR A 329 -10.07 -24.68 -2.80
N GLY A 330 -9.58 -25.39 -1.77
CA GLY A 330 -8.67 -26.53 -1.94
C GLY A 330 -7.24 -26.16 -2.22
N ALA A 331 -6.89 -24.87 -2.31
CA ALA A 331 -5.54 -24.41 -2.61
C ALA A 331 -4.55 -24.86 -1.52
N LEU A 332 -3.44 -25.47 -1.94
CA LEU A 332 -2.33 -25.89 -1.08
C LEU A 332 -1.31 -24.75 -1.02
N THR A 333 -1.21 -24.10 0.15
CA THR A 333 -0.29 -22.98 0.39
C THR A 333 0.84 -23.43 1.30
N PRO A 334 2.08 -23.45 0.84
CA PRO A 334 3.22 -23.82 1.68
C PRO A 334 3.59 -22.65 2.60
N VAL A 335 3.81 -22.97 3.88
CA VAL A 335 4.23 -22.02 4.92
C VAL A 335 5.47 -22.56 5.61
N ALA A 336 6.54 -21.78 5.58
CA ALA A 336 7.75 -22.08 6.33
C ALA A 336 7.53 -21.75 7.81
N LYS A 337 7.74 -22.74 8.69
CA LYS A 337 7.97 -22.53 10.11
C LYS A 337 9.43 -22.13 10.27
N ILE A 338 9.68 -20.94 10.71
CA ILE A 338 11.03 -20.40 10.87
C ILE A 338 11.39 -20.23 12.34
N LYS A 339 12.67 -20.23 12.62
CA LYS A 339 13.18 -19.83 13.94
C LYS A 339 12.66 -18.43 14.23
N PRO A 340 11.98 -18.21 15.38
CA PRO A 340 11.39 -16.93 15.69
C PRO A 340 12.41 -15.79 15.56
N VAL A 341 12.07 -14.77 14.79
CA VAL A 341 12.94 -13.63 14.53
C VAL A 341 12.15 -12.33 14.57
N ASN A 342 12.75 -11.26 15.11
CA ASN A 342 12.12 -9.95 15.14
C ASN A 342 12.27 -9.27 13.77
N ILE A 343 11.12 -8.92 13.15
CA ILE A 343 11.06 -8.17 11.90
C ILE A 343 10.20 -6.94 12.13
N GLY A 344 10.84 -5.77 12.15
CA GLY A 344 10.12 -4.51 12.32
C GLY A 344 9.37 -4.36 13.66
N GLY A 345 9.86 -4.99 14.73
CA GLY A 345 9.24 -4.94 16.07
C GLY A 345 8.26 -6.09 16.36
N VAL A 346 8.00 -6.97 15.40
CA VAL A 346 7.12 -8.13 15.55
C VAL A 346 7.93 -9.43 15.47
N ILE A 347 7.64 -10.37 16.36
CA ILE A 347 8.24 -11.70 16.31
C ILE A 347 7.50 -12.54 15.27
N VAL A 348 8.24 -12.95 14.25
CA VAL A 348 7.76 -13.77 13.13
C VAL A 348 8.28 -15.18 13.27
N SER A 349 7.37 -16.16 13.28
CA SER A 349 7.67 -17.60 13.30
C SER A 349 7.10 -18.35 12.09
N ASN A 350 6.35 -17.67 11.24
CA ASN A 350 5.79 -18.26 10.02
C ASN A 350 5.99 -17.31 8.85
N ALA A 351 6.41 -17.85 7.70
CA ALA A 351 6.55 -17.07 6.46
C ALA A 351 5.95 -17.85 5.29
N THR A 352 5.16 -17.20 4.44
CA THR A 352 4.63 -17.88 3.25
C THR A 352 5.73 -18.17 2.24
N LEU A 353 5.60 -19.31 1.59
CA LEU A 353 6.41 -19.69 0.43
C LEU A 353 5.62 -19.55 -0.88
N HIS A 354 4.46 -18.92 -0.81
CA HIS A 354 3.52 -18.65 -1.90
C HIS A 354 2.93 -19.92 -2.53
N ASN A 355 3.70 -20.68 -3.28
CA ASN A 355 3.27 -21.89 -4.02
C ASN A 355 4.43 -22.85 -4.29
N GLU A 356 4.13 -23.97 -4.91
CA GLU A 356 5.12 -25.00 -5.31
C GLU A 356 6.22 -24.44 -6.23
N ASP A 357 5.84 -23.62 -7.21
CA ASP A 357 6.78 -23.08 -8.21
C ASP A 357 7.81 -22.13 -7.57
N GLU A 358 7.43 -21.37 -6.55
CA GLU A 358 8.35 -20.53 -5.80
C GLU A 358 9.36 -21.35 -4.97
N ILE A 359 8.93 -22.46 -4.39
CA ILE A 359 9.83 -23.38 -3.68
C ILE A 359 10.87 -23.94 -4.67
N ILE A 360 10.42 -24.38 -5.83
CA ILE A 360 11.30 -24.92 -6.88
C ILE A 360 12.24 -23.84 -7.41
N ARG A 361 11.71 -22.65 -7.73
CA ARG A 361 12.48 -21.54 -8.29
C ARG A 361 13.60 -21.06 -7.37
N LYS A 362 13.30 -20.97 -6.06
CA LYS A 362 14.27 -20.54 -5.03
C LYS A 362 15.07 -21.70 -4.45
N ASP A 363 14.78 -22.94 -4.84
CA ASP A 363 15.36 -24.19 -4.28
C ASP A 363 15.30 -24.20 -2.74
N ILE A 364 14.12 -23.92 -2.17
CA ILE A 364 13.92 -23.81 -0.73
C ILE A 364 13.93 -25.20 -0.09
N ARG A 365 14.68 -25.36 1.00
CA ARG A 365 14.81 -26.62 1.75
C ARG A 365 14.67 -26.39 3.25
N ILE A 366 14.26 -27.42 3.97
CA ILE A 366 14.26 -27.41 5.45
C ILE A 366 15.71 -27.31 5.93
N GLY A 367 15.98 -26.47 6.92
CA GLY A 367 17.32 -26.17 7.44
C GLY A 367 18.04 -25.04 6.68
N ASP A 368 17.42 -24.45 5.65
CA ASP A 368 18.01 -23.31 4.97
C ASP A 368 18.01 -22.05 5.82
N THR A 369 19.13 -21.31 5.77
CA THR A 369 19.17 -19.91 6.19
C THR A 369 18.50 -19.05 5.13
N VAL A 370 17.48 -18.28 5.52
CA VAL A 370 16.66 -17.50 4.59
C VAL A 370 16.55 -16.05 5.03
N THR A 371 16.42 -15.16 4.07
CA THR A 371 15.97 -13.78 4.32
C THR A 371 14.45 -13.78 4.30
N VAL A 372 13.86 -13.38 5.42
CA VAL A 372 12.42 -13.22 5.60
C VAL A 372 12.11 -11.74 5.62
N GLU A 373 11.14 -11.32 4.84
CA GLU A 373 10.71 -9.94 4.71
C GLU A 373 9.28 -9.78 5.19
N ARG A 374 9.04 -8.68 5.90
CA ARG A 374 7.71 -8.22 6.27
C ARG A 374 7.59 -6.77 5.82
N ALA A 375 6.86 -6.56 4.74
CA ALA A 375 6.55 -5.21 4.26
C ALA A 375 5.26 -4.73 4.93
N GLY A 376 5.36 -3.72 5.79
CA GLY A 376 4.22 -3.25 6.59
C GLY A 376 3.66 -4.39 7.46
N ASP A 377 2.33 -4.50 7.53
CA ASP A 377 1.62 -5.54 8.29
C ASP A 377 1.18 -6.74 7.45
N VAL A 378 1.85 -6.98 6.33
CA VAL A 378 1.52 -8.09 5.43
C VAL A 378 2.19 -9.39 5.90
N ILE A 379 1.64 -10.51 5.45
CA ILE A 379 2.12 -11.86 5.76
C ILE A 379 3.62 -11.96 5.44
N PRO A 380 4.47 -12.32 6.43
CA PRO A 380 5.90 -12.50 6.19
C PRO A 380 6.13 -13.54 5.09
N HIS A 381 7.11 -13.29 4.23
CA HIS A 381 7.46 -14.19 3.14
C HIS A 381 8.97 -14.39 3.01
N VAL A 382 9.36 -15.53 2.46
CA VAL A 382 10.76 -15.84 2.19
C VAL A 382 11.18 -15.18 0.87
N VAL A 383 12.12 -14.23 0.95
CA VAL A 383 12.68 -13.52 -0.21
C VAL A 383 13.72 -14.32 -0.92
N SER A 384 14.72 -14.81 -0.17
CA SER A 384 15.88 -15.50 -0.72
C SER A 384 16.44 -16.55 0.25
N VAL A 385 17.20 -17.48 -0.31
CA VAL A 385 17.94 -18.51 0.42
C VAL A 385 19.43 -18.17 0.37
N ASP A 386 20.11 -18.24 1.51
CA ASP A 386 21.57 -18.16 1.58
C ASP A 386 22.19 -19.53 1.30
N ILE A 387 22.37 -19.81 0.00
CA ILE A 387 22.91 -21.09 -0.46
C ILE A 387 24.32 -21.36 0.11
N LYS A 388 25.08 -20.31 0.43
CA LYS A 388 26.46 -20.48 0.99
C LYS A 388 26.44 -21.09 2.40
N LYS A 389 25.37 -20.88 3.15
CA LYS A 389 25.19 -21.43 4.50
C LYS A 389 24.43 -22.74 4.53
N ARG A 390 24.01 -23.24 3.37
CA ARG A 390 23.24 -24.47 3.27
C ARG A 390 24.07 -25.70 3.69
N ASN A 391 23.44 -26.56 4.48
CA ASN A 391 24.02 -27.86 4.79
C ASN A 391 24.12 -28.72 3.49
N LYS A 392 25.29 -29.30 3.25
CA LYS A 392 25.54 -30.14 2.06
C LYS A 392 24.59 -31.34 1.96
N ASN A 393 24.09 -31.83 3.06
CA ASN A 393 23.18 -32.98 3.13
C ASN A 393 21.69 -32.59 3.12
N SER A 394 21.34 -31.31 2.91
CA SER A 394 19.96 -30.86 2.86
C SER A 394 19.24 -31.45 1.65
N LYS A 395 18.06 -32.05 1.86
CA LYS A 395 17.25 -32.65 0.80
C LYS A 395 16.28 -31.61 0.23
N LYS A 396 15.98 -31.72 -1.07
CA LYS A 396 14.94 -30.90 -1.71
C LYS A 396 13.59 -31.17 -1.05
N PHE A 397 12.80 -30.11 -0.84
CA PHE A 397 11.43 -30.26 -0.38
C PHE A 397 10.59 -30.84 -1.52
N ILE A 398 9.90 -31.93 -1.24
CA ILE A 398 8.97 -32.57 -2.20
C ILE A 398 7.58 -32.08 -1.87
N PHE A 399 6.98 -31.32 -2.79
CA PHE A 399 5.62 -30.83 -2.62
C PHE A 399 4.62 -32.00 -2.73
N PRO A 400 3.62 -32.13 -1.83
CA PRO A 400 2.74 -33.27 -1.82
C PRO A 400 1.82 -33.30 -3.06
N ILE A 401 1.76 -34.45 -3.72
CA ILE A 401 0.86 -34.73 -4.85
C ILE A 401 -0.52 -35.24 -4.38
N THR A 402 -0.64 -35.54 -3.09
CA THR A 402 -1.89 -35.90 -2.40
C THR A 402 -2.18 -34.85 -1.32
N CYS A 403 -3.46 -34.65 -1.03
CA CYS A 403 -3.90 -33.71 -0.01
C CYS A 403 -3.49 -34.17 1.39
N PRO A 404 -2.75 -33.39 2.18
CA PRO A 404 -2.32 -33.79 3.53
C PRO A 404 -3.49 -33.99 4.52
N SER A 405 -4.70 -33.53 4.21
CA SER A 405 -5.87 -33.65 5.08
C SER A 405 -6.73 -34.87 4.75
N CYS A 406 -7.04 -35.11 3.47
CA CYS A 406 -7.98 -36.15 3.08
C CYS A 406 -7.35 -37.29 2.23
N GLY A 407 -6.07 -37.18 1.86
CA GLY A 407 -5.38 -38.18 1.03
C GLY A 407 -5.73 -38.14 -0.47
N ASN A 408 -6.74 -37.38 -0.88
CA ASN A 408 -7.16 -37.30 -2.27
C ASN A 408 -6.07 -36.63 -3.15
N LYS A 409 -6.11 -36.92 -4.44
CA LYS A 409 -5.17 -36.34 -5.44
C LYS A 409 -5.23 -34.83 -5.42
N THR A 410 -4.09 -34.20 -5.69
CA THR A 410 -4.01 -32.76 -5.91
C THR A 410 -3.59 -32.48 -7.35
N VAL A 411 -4.16 -31.43 -7.94
CA VAL A 411 -3.89 -31.04 -9.33
C VAL A 411 -3.53 -29.55 -9.42
N LYS A 412 -2.78 -29.20 -10.45
CA LYS A 412 -2.65 -27.83 -10.92
C LYS A 412 -3.63 -27.67 -12.09
N ASP A 413 -4.58 -26.73 -11.95
CA ASP A 413 -5.55 -26.48 -13.00
C ASP A 413 -4.83 -26.07 -14.28
N TYR A 414 -5.26 -26.61 -15.39
CA TYR A 414 -4.76 -26.22 -16.70
C TYR A 414 -5.71 -25.20 -17.30
N ASN A 415 -5.19 -24.05 -17.60
CA ASN A 415 -5.98 -23.01 -18.25
C ASN A 415 -5.87 -23.18 -19.77
N GLU A 416 -6.92 -23.65 -20.41
CA GLU A 416 -6.97 -23.93 -21.84
C GLU A 416 -6.73 -22.68 -22.69
N THR A 417 -7.17 -21.52 -22.21
CA THR A 417 -6.97 -20.23 -22.91
C THR A 417 -5.51 -19.79 -22.91
N THR A 418 -4.80 -20.01 -21.80
CA THR A 418 -3.41 -19.58 -21.66
C THR A 418 -2.40 -20.69 -21.93
N LYS A 419 -2.87 -21.94 -22.12
CA LYS A 419 -2.03 -23.15 -22.29
C LYS A 419 -0.97 -23.32 -21.20
N LYS A 420 -1.24 -22.84 -19.98
CA LYS A 420 -0.33 -22.94 -18.82
C LYS A 420 -1.03 -23.56 -17.64
N GLN A 421 -0.28 -24.29 -16.83
CA GLN A 421 -0.75 -24.75 -15.54
C GLN A 421 -0.82 -23.61 -14.54
N ASP A 422 -1.81 -23.65 -13.62
CA ASP A 422 -1.86 -22.73 -12.48
C ASP A 422 -0.64 -22.98 -11.58
N ALA A 423 -0.08 -21.91 -11.02
CA ALA A 423 0.99 -21.99 -10.04
C ALA A 423 0.52 -22.63 -8.71
N VAL A 424 -0.79 -22.64 -8.47
CA VAL A 424 -1.41 -23.15 -7.24
C VAL A 424 -1.94 -24.56 -7.46
N ARG A 425 -1.43 -25.51 -6.67
CA ARG A 425 -1.93 -26.88 -6.60
C ARG A 425 -3.18 -26.92 -5.69
N ARG A 426 -4.21 -27.68 -6.09
CA ARG A 426 -5.49 -27.79 -5.38
C ARG A 426 -5.88 -29.24 -5.09
N CYS A 427 -6.46 -29.47 -3.94
CA CYS A 427 -7.18 -30.71 -3.63
C CYS A 427 -8.43 -30.81 -4.51
N ILE A 428 -8.66 -31.98 -5.13
CA ILE A 428 -9.80 -32.21 -6.03
C ILE A 428 -11.09 -32.61 -5.30
N SER A 429 -11.03 -32.75 -3.96
CA SER A 429 -12.21 -33.17 -3.16
C SER A 429 -13.37 -32.20 -3.33
N GLU A 430 -14.55 -32.73 -3.53
CA GLU A 430 -15.79 -32.00 -3.67
C GLU A 430 -16.53 -31.88 -2.32
N GLY A 431 -17.42 -30.90 -2.23
CA GLY A 431 -18.28 -30.69 -1.08
C GLY A 431 -17.53 -30.59 0.26
N TYR A 432 -17.80 -31.55 1.14
CA TYR A 432 -17.22 -31.65 2.49
C TYR A 432 -16.29 -32.86 2.68
N GLU A 433 -15.88 -33.53 1.62
CA GLU A 433 -15.00 -34.71 1.67
C GLU A 433 -13.64 -34.41 2.28
N CYS A 434 -13.13 -33.17 2.11
CA CYS A 434 -11.92 -32.72 2.75
C CYS A 434 -12.27 -31.88 3.98
N GLU A 435 -11.99 -32.40 5.17
CA GLU A 435 -12.27 -31.72 6.45
C GLU A 435 -11.71 -30.28 6.50
N LYS A 436 -10.47 -30.08 6.05
CA LYS A 436 -9.87 -28.73 6.05
C LYS A 436 -10.56 -27.77 5.11
N ILE A 437 -10.99 -28.23 3.93
CA ILE A 437 -11.77 -27.39 2.99
C ILE A 437 -13.13 -27.07 3.62
N ALA A 438 -13.79 -28.03 4.23
CA ALA A 438 -15.07 -27.84 4.90
C ALA A 438 -14.95 -26.80 6.04
N ILE A 439 -13.97 -26.96 6.92
CA ILE A 439 -13.71 -26.03 8.02
C ILE A 439 -13.46 -24.60 7.49
N GLU A 440 -12.62 -24.44 6.48
CA GLU A 440 -12.33 -23.12 5.92
C GLU A 440 -13.51 -22.50 5.15
N LYS A 441 -14.39 -23.33 4.56
CA LYS A 441 -15.67 -22.87 3.99
C LYS A 441 -16.62 -22.38 5.08
N ILE A 442 -16.76 -23.14 6.19
CA ILE A 442 -17.61 -22.77 7.33
C ILE A 442 -17.08 -21.50 8.00
N LYS A 443 -15.78 -21.43 8.29
CA LYS A 443 -15.15 -20.20 8.83
C LYS A 443 -15.44 -18.99 7.95
N HIS A 444 -15.35 -19.13 6.64
CA HIS A 444 -15.69 -18.06 5.72
C HIS A 444 -17.20 -17.74 5.75
N PHE A 445 -18.05 -18.76 5.81
CA PHE A 445 -19.51 -18.58 5.85
C PHE A 445 -19.93 -17.76 7.07
N VAL A 446 -19.43 -18.09 8.26
CA VAL A 446 -19.76 -17.36 9.49
C VAL A 446 -19.00 -16.04 9.64
N SER A 447 -17.96 -15.81 8.84
CA SER A 447 -17.13 -14.62 8.94
C SER A 447 -17.87 -13.34 8.56
N LYS A 448 -17.37 -12.21 9.05
CA LYS A 448 -17.85 -10.87 8.70
C LYS A 448 -17.88 -10.60 7.18
N GLU A 449 -17.08 -11.33 6.41
CA GLU A 449 -16.96 -11.19 4.95
C GLU A 449 -18.11 -11.89 4.20
N ALA A 450 -18.87 -12.77 4.86
CA ALA A 450 -20.02 -13.48 4.27
C ALA A 450 -21.31 -13.14 5.04
N PHE A 451 -21.69 -13.94 6.00
CA PHE A 451 -22.98 -13.79 6.71
C PHE A 451 -22.87 -13.06 8.05
N ASN A 452 -21.67 -12.75 8.52
CA ASN A 452 -21.40 -12.04 9.78
C ASN A 452 -22.17 -12.64 10.98
N ILE A 453 -22.05 -13.93 11.15
CA ILE A 453 -22.69 -14.64 12.25
C ILE A 453 -21.77 -14.53 13.46
N ASP A 454 -22.16 -13.73 14.46
CA ASP A 454 -21.51 -13.68 15.77
C ASP A 454 -22.05 -14.81 16.63
N GLY A 455 -21.15 -15.66 17.14
CA GLY A 455 -21.45 -16.74 18.07
C GLY A 455 -21.25 -16.34 19.50
#